data_4693c254b5f3253aa2c2d417b0b95e23
#
_entry.id   4693c254b5f3253aa2c2d417b0b95e23
#
_cell.length_a   1.000
_cell.length_b   1.000
_cell.length_c   1.000
_cell.angle_alpha   90.00
_cell.angle_beta   90.00
_cell.angle_gamma   90.00
#
_symmetry.space_group_name_H-M   'P 1'
#
loop_
_entity.id
_entity.type
_entity.pdbx_description
1 polymer ?
#
loop_
_entity_poly.entity_id
_entity_poly.type
_entity_poly.pdbx_seq_one_letter_code
_entity_poly.pdbx_strand_id
1 'polypeptide(L)'
;MKKQVLGFALFFAMTSFSFAQTTWKIDKTHSNVKFTVSHMVVSEVEGSFKMFDGSLVASKPDLSDASINFSVDVASVNTDSERRDGHLKSDDFFNAEKFPKMTFVSKSFKPLGGNKYALTGDLTIRDVTKTVTFDVTYGGQVNTGRGVKAGFKAKGTIDRLAFGQKFNPAIEAGGAVVGKDVEITIFAEMDKQ
;
A
#
# COMPACT_ATOMS: atom_id res chain seq x y z
N MET A 1 0.04 59.90 -48.92
CA MET A 1 -0.26 59.74 -47.48
C MET A 1 -0.38 58.25 -47.19
N LYS A 2 0.68 57.62 -46.65
CA LYS A 2 0.69 56.18 -46.29
C LYS A 2 0.31 56.03 -44.80
N LYS A 3 -0.84 55.40 -44.50
CA LYS A 3 -1.27 55.07 -43.14
C LYS A 3 -0.55 53.80 -42.67
N GLN A 4 0.30 53.91 -41.67
CA GLN A 4 0.87 52.76 -40.96
C GLN A 4 -0.15 52.29 -39.93
N VAL A 5 -0.56 51.02 -40.01
CA VAL A 5 -1.38 50.36 -39.01
C VAL A 5 -0.42 49.61 -38.09
N LEU A 6 -0.27 50.11 -36.87
CA LEU A 6 0.54 49.51 -35.81
C LEU A 6 -0.29 48.38 -35.16
N GLY A 7 0.01 47.12 -35.50
CA GLY A 7 -0.62 45.93 -34.88
C GLY A 7 -0.03 45.69 -33.49
N PHE A 8 -0.84 45.86 -32.46
CA PHE A 8 -0.49 45.56 -31.08
C PHE A 8 -0.72 44.02 -30.82
N ALA A 9 0.36 43.26 -30.87
CA ALA A 9 0.30 41.82 -30.53
C ALA A 9 0.25 41.66 -29.00
N LEU A 10 -0.94 41.29 -28.50
CA LEU A 10 -1.14 40.99 -27.08
C LEU A 10 -0.53 39.62 -26.77
N PHE A 11 0.63 39.59 -26.13
CA PHE A 11 1.29 38.36 -25.66
C PHE A 11 0.58 37.89 -24.37
N PHE A 12 -0.26 36.90 -24.48
CA PHE A 12 -0.92 36.28 -23.34
C PHE A 12 0.08 35.32 -22.66
N ALA A 13 0.74 35.79 -21.60
CA ALA A 13 1.63 34.96 -20.80
C ALA A 13 0.79 33.92 -20.03
N MET A 14 0.75 32.66 -20.47
CA MET A 14 0.22 31.54 -19.70
C MET A 14 1.15 31.27 -18.51
N THR A 15 0.77 31.74 -17.34
CA THR A 15 1.43 31.35 -16.08
C THR A 15 1.02 29.92 -15.75
N SER A 16 1.91 28.96 -15.99
CA SER A 16 1.76 27.58 -15.51
C SER A 16 1.93 27.57 -14.00
N PHE A 17 0.85 27.36 -13.25
CA PHE A 17 0.91 27.07 -11.82
C PHE A 17 1.52 25.69 -11.64
N SER A 18 2.79 25.61 -11.31
CA SER A 18 3.43 24.37 -10.86
C SER A 18 3.12 24.21 -9.37
N PHE A 19 2.27 23.24 -9.02
CA PHE A 19 2.11 22.84 -7.63
C PHE A 19 3.38 22.13 -7.18
N ALA A 20 3.95 22.55 -6.08
CA ALA A 20 5.11 21.89 -5.49
C ALA A 20 4.69 20.48 -5.03
N GLN A 21 5.45 19.49 -5.49
CA GLN A 21 5.24 18.09 -5.10
C GLN A 21 5.54 17.93 -3.62
N THR A 22 4.61 17.30 -2.89
CA THR A 22 4.76 17.00 -1.47
C THR A 22 5.10 15.53 -1.31
N THR A 23 6.17 15.24 -0.58
CA THR A 23 6.60 13.89 -0.22
C THR A 23 6.20 13.59 1.21
N TRP A 24 5.69 12.39 1.43
CA TRP A 24 5.36 11.84 2.74
C TRP A 24 6.14 10.55 2.96
N LYS A 25 6.68 10.36 4.15
CA LYS A 25 7.37 9.14 4.58
C LYS A 25 6.62 8.47 5.71
N ILE A 26 6.60 7.13 5.71
CA ILE A 26 5.91 6.39 6.74
C ILE A 26 6.62 6.54 8.10
N ASP A 27 5.86 6.85 9.14
CA ASP A 27 6.29 6.76 10.53
C ASP A 27 6.14 5.30 10.99
N LYS A 28 7.27 4.59 11.04
CA LYS A 28 7.30 3.15 11.39
C LYS A 28 6.88 2.87 12.83
N THR A 29 6.95 3.87 13.70
CA THR A 29 6.61 3.73 15.12
C THR A 29 5.09 3.73 15.33
N HIS A 30 4.36 4.52 14.53
CA HIS A 30 2.91 4.68 14.66
C HIS A 30 2.13 4.01 13.51
N SER A 31 2.82 3.17 12.73
CA SER A 31 2.22 2.41 11.63
C SER A 31 2.29 0.92 11.88
N ASN A 32 1.42 0.17 11.21
CA ASN A 32 1.49 -1.29 11.25
C ASN A 32 0.93 -1.93 9.97
N VAL A 33 1.46 -3.13 9.65
CA VAL A 33 1.02 -3.98 8.55
C VAL A 33 0.56 -5.29 9.15
N LYS A 34 -0.74 -5.58 9.04
CA LYS A 34 -1.39 -6.77 9.58
C LYS A 34 -2.02 -7.61 8.49
N PHE A 35 -2.17 -8.88 8.76
CA PHE A 35 -2.94 -9.80 7.93
C PHE A 35 -3.76 -10.75 8.80
N THR A 36 -4.85 -11.24 8.23
CA THR A 36 -5.72 -12.26 8.82
C THR A 36 -6.02 -13.32 7.78
N VAL A 37 -5.97 -14.59 8.17
CA VAL A 37 -6.28 -15.73 7.30
C VAL A 37 -7.05 -16.79 8.06
N SER A 38 -8.03 -17.43 7.43
CA SER A 38 -8.77 -18.52 8.05
C SER A 38 -7.88 -19.75 8.25
N HIS A 39 -8.09 -20.45 9.39
CA HIS A 39 -7.39 -21.66 9.75
C HIS A 39 -8.39 -22.78 10.05
N MET A 40 -8.25 -23.91 9.35
CA MET A 40 -9.13 -25.08 9.45
C MET A 40 -10.64 -24.75 9.32
N VAL A 41 -10.98 -23.64 8.65
CA VAL A 41 -12.36 -23.15 8.46
C VAL A 41 -13.05 -22.68 9.75
N VAL A 42 -12.53 -22.99 10.93
CA VAL A 42 -13.17 -22.76 12.24
C VAL A 42 -12.58 -21.60 13.04
N SER A 43 -11.40 -21.10 12.66
CA SER A 43 -10.70 -20.03 13.36
C SER A 43 -9.91 -19.15 12.39
N GLU A 44 -9.31 -18.11 12.92
CA GLU A 44 -8.44 -17.21 12.17
C GLU A 44 -7.06 -17.12 12.81
N VAL A 45 -6.07 -16.92 11.98
CA VAL A 45 -4.71 -16.55 12.41
C VAL A 45 -4.47 -15.12 12.00
N GLU A 46 -4.13 -14.28 12.97
CA GLU A 46 -3.63 -12.94 12.75
C GLU A 46 -2.10 -12.94 12.76
N GLY A 47 -1.52 -12.04 11.98
CA GLY A 47 -0.10 -11.77 11.99
C GLY A 47 0.22 -10.35 11.56
N SER A 48 1.48 -9.99 11.70
CA SER A 48 2.00 -8.67 11.30
C SER A 48 3.39 -8.80 10.70
N PHE A 49 3.79 -7.76 9.96
CA PHE A 49 5.18 -7.56 9.58
C PHE A 49 5.74 -6.40 10.38
N LYS A 50 6.88 -6.62 11.04
CA LYS A 50 7.49 -5.63 11.94
C LYS A 50 8.40 -4.64 11.20
N MET A 51 8.88 -5.02 9.99
CA MET A 51 9.78 -4.18 9.19
C MET A 51 9.15 -3.88 7.83
N PHE A 52 8.89 -2.62 7.59
CA PHE A 52 8.30 -2.10 6.36
C PHE A 52 8.80 -0.67 6.12
N ASP A 53 8.63 -0.20 4.89
CA ASP A 53 8.92 1.18 4.48
C ASP A 53 7.89 1.64 3.45
N GLY A 54 7.66 2.95 3.39
CA GLY A 54 6.68 3.51 2.47
C GLY A 54 6.83 4.99 2.24
N SER A 55 6.42 5.41 1.05
CA SER A 55 6.34 6.82 0.67
C SER A 55 5.11 7.10 -0.17
N LEU A 56 4.58 8.30 -0.02
CA LEU A 56 3.53 8.86 -0.84
C LEU A 56 4.03 10.21 -1.37
N VAL A 57 3.82 10.43 -2.66
CA VAL A 57 4.17 11.71 -3.32
C VAL A 57 2.95 12.20 -4.06
N ALA A 58 2.53 13.45 -3.80
CA ALA A 58 1.37 14.07 -4.43
C ALA A 58 1.59 15.56 -4.63
N SER A 59 0.99 16.12 -5.68
CA SER A 59 0.97 17.56 -5.96
C SER A 59 -0.37 18.19 -5.65
N LYS A 60 -1.46 17.39 -5.66
CA LYS A 60 -2.81 17.89 -5.41
C LYS A 60 -3.17 17.80 -3.92
N PRO A 61 -3.89 18.80 -3.39
CA PRO A 61 -4.36 18.78 -2.00
C PRO A 61 -5.29 17.60 -1.66
N ASP A 62 -6.05 17.10 -2.65
CA ASP A 62 -6.96 15.97 -2.51
C ASP A 62 -6.27 14.61 -2.69
N LEU A 63 -4.96 14.59 -2.90
CA LEU A 63 -4.12 13.42 -3.11
C LEU A 63 -4.52 12.55 -4.32
N SER A 64 -5.38 13.01 -5.22
CA SER A 64 -5.89 12.22 -6.35
C SER A 64 -4.82 11.82 -7.37
N ASP A 65 -3.66 12.47 -7.33
CA ASP A 65 -2.47 12.20 -8.12
C ASP A 65 -1.38 11.46 -7.33
N ALA A 66 -1.71 10.92 -6.15
CA ALA A 66 -0.71 10.31 -5.29
C ALA A 66 -0.05 9.08 -5.95
N SER A 67 1.28 9.09 -5.90
CA SER A 67 2.14 7.94 -6.22
C SER A 67 2.64 7.34 -4.91
N ILE A 68 2.40 6.05 -4.71
CA ILE A 68 2.68 5.33 -3.47
C ILE A 68 3.62 4.18 -3.78
N ASN A 69 4.72 4.12 -3.03
CA ASN A 69 5.63 2.98 -3.00
C ASN A 69 5.66 2.42 -1.58
N PHE A 70 5.53 1.11 -1.46
CA PHE A 70 5.54 0.43 -0.17
C PHE A 70 6.33 -0.86 -0.26
N SER A 71 7.08 -1.20 0.79
CA SER A 71 7.84 -2.44 0.88
C SER A 71 7.76 -3.04 2.28
N VAL A 72 7.77 -4.36 2.34
CA VAL A 72 7.73 -5.14 3.57
C VAL A 72 8.87 -6.12 3.56
N ASP A 73 9.61 -6.22 4.65
CA ASP A 73 10.61 -7.26 4.88
C ASP A 73 9.90 -8.54 5.31
N VAL A 74 9.99 -9.57 4.48
CA VAL A 74 9.30 -10.85 4.68
C VAL A 74 9.78 -11.56 5.94
N ALA A 75 11.08 -11.48 6.25
CA ALA A 75 11.67 -12.10 7.43
C ALA A 75 11.14 -11.52 8.76
N SER A 76 10.49 -10.35 8.69
CA SER A 76 9.91 -9.68 9.85
C SER A 76 8.50 -10.16 10.22
N VAL A 77 7.99 -11.22 9.56
CA VAL A 77 6.69 -11.81 9.88
C VAL A 77 6.66 -12.27 11.34
N ASN A 78 5.56 -11.94 12.01
CA ASN A 78 5.30 -12.30 13.39
C ASN A 78 3.83 -12.65 13.58
N THR A 79 3.58 -13.85 14.08
CA THR A 79 2.25 -14.37 14.42
C THR A 79 2.18 -14.82 15.87
N ASP A 80 3.11 -14.37 16.72
CA ASP A 80 3.29 -14.78 18.11
C ASP A 80 3.53 -16.30 18.28
N SER A 81 4.13 -16.93 17.25
CA SER A 81 4.52 -18.35 17.24
C SER A 81 5.77 -18.53 16.38
N GLU A 82 6.93 -18.71 17.00
CA GLU A 82 8.22 -18.89 16.32
C GLU A 82 8.19 -20.04 15.29
N ARG A 83 7.52 -21.16 15.66
CA ARG A 83 7.38 -22.31 14.74
C ARG A 83 6.60 -21.92 13.48
N ARG A 84 5.50 -21.19 13.62
CA ARG A 84 4.68 -20.75 12.49
C ARG A 84 5.42 -19.70 11.68
N ASP A 85 6.09 -18.76 12.32
CA ASP A 85 6.87 -17.72 11.66
C ASP A 85 8.03 -18.33 10.86
N GLY A 86 8.70 -19.37 11.38
CA GLY A 86 9.69 -20.16 10.66
C GLY A 86 9.10 -20.83 9.41
N HIS A 87 7.92 -21.46 9.53
CA HIS A 87 7.24 -22.07 8.39
C HIS A 87 6.79 -21.04 7.36
N LEU A 88 6.26 -19.89 7.77
CA LEU A 88 5.90 -18.80 6.85
C LEU A 88 7.09 -18.28 6.04
N LYS A 89 8.30 -18.32 6.60
CA LYS A 89 9.54 -17.90 5.88
C LYS A 89 10.03 -18.95 4.88
N SER A 90 9.59 -20.20 4.98
CA SER A 90 10.02 -21.30 4.10
C SER A 90 9.45 -21.20 2.68
N ASP A 91 9.87 -22.10 1.79
CA ASP A 91 9.40 -22.17 0.39
C ASP A 91 7.92 -22.56 0.26
N ASP A 92 7.34 -23.15 1.29
CA ASP A 92 5.90 -23.43 1.34
C ASP A 92 5.06 -22.16 1.28
N PHE A 93 5.59 -21.04 1.78
CA PHE A 93 4.92 -19.74 1.83
C PHE A 93 5.73 -18.64 1.13
N PHE A 94 6.46 -17.83 1.88
CA PHE A 94 7.10 -16.63 1.33
C PHE A 94 8.46 -16.89 0.68
N ASN A 95 9.19 -17.94 1.09
CA ASN A 95 10.57 -18.17 0.70
C ASN A 95 11.45 -16.92 0.94
N ALA A 96 11.52 -16.49 2.20
CA ALA A 96 12.15 -15.24 2.60
C ALA A 96 13.64 -15.14 2.24
N GLU A 97 14.33 -16.27 2.14
CA GLU A 97 15.72 -16.33 1.73
C GLU A 97 15.90 -15.87 0.27
N LYS A 98 15.03 -16.36 -0.62
CA LYS A 98 15.08 -16.02 -2.05
C LYS A 98 14.36 -14.71 -2.36
N PHE A 99 13.28 -14.42 -1.66
CA PHE A 99 12.42 -13.26 -1.86
C PHE A 99 12.28 -12.45 -0.56
N PRO A 100 13.31 -11.68 -0.20
CA PRO A 100 13.38 -11.03 1.11
C PRO A 100 12.35 -9.90 1.28
N LYS A 101 11.75 -9.41 0.19
CA LYS A 101 10.79 -8.31 0.23
C LYS A 101 9.53 -8.60 -0.56
N MET A 102 8.40 -8.12 -0.03
CA MET A 102 7.19 -7.85 -0.81
C MET A 102 7.16 -6.37 -1.15
N THR A 103 6.65 -6.00 -2.33
CA THR A 103 6.59 -4.61 -2.77
C THR A 103 5.22 -4.26 -3.36
N PHE A 104 4.82 -3.01 -3.19
CA PHE A 104 3.64 -2.46 -3.83
C PHE A 104 3.98 -1.12 -4.49
N VAL A 105 3.57 -0.97 -5.76
CA VAL A 105 3.72 0.27 -6.54
C VAL A 105 2.35 0.69 -7.05
N SER A 106 1.89 1.86 -6.66
CA SER A 106 0.56 2.35 -7.08
C SER A 106 0.50 2.65 -8.57
N LYS A 107 -0.66 2.37 -9.15
CA LYS A 107 -1.06 2.81 -10.51
C LYS A 107 -2.07 3.94 -10.46
N SER A 108 -2.92 3.95 -9.42
CA SER A 108 -3.90 5.01 -9.22
C SER A 108 -4.34 5.10 -7.77
N PHE A 109 -4.67 6.32 -7.35
CA PHE A 109 -5.27 6.64 -6.07
C PHE A 109 -6.52 7.48 -6.34
N LYS A 110 -7.69 6.82 -6.48
CA LYS A 110 -8.93 7.46 -6.93
C LYS A 110 -9.82 7.83 -5.76
N PRO A 111 -10.23 9.10 -5.62
CA PRO A 111 -11.25 9.49 -4.64
C PRO A 111 -12.60 8.84 -4.98
N LEU A 112 -13.28 8.32 -3.95
CA LEU A 112 -14.61 7.70 -4.03
C LEU A 112 -15.71 8.57 -3.35
N GLY A 113 -15.32 9.74 -2.86
CA GLY A 113 -16.17 10.64 -2.11
C GLY A 113 -15.86 10.63 -0.61
N GLY A 114 -16.06 11.79 0.03
CA GLY A 114 -15.65 11.99 1.42
C GLY A 114 -14.16 11.73 1.63
N ASN A 115 -13.84 10.86 2.58
CA ASN A 115 -12.48 10.47 2.90
C ASN A 115 -12.09 9.07 2.40
N LYS A 116 -12.82 8.56 1.39
CA LYS A 116 -12.61 7.22 0.83
C LYS A 116 -11.89 7.28 -0.51
N TYR A 117 -10.98 6.33 -0.72
CA TYR A 117 -10.20 6.20 -1.95
C TYR A 117 -10.08 4.73 -2.34
N ALA A 118 -9.94 4.47 -3.64
CA ALA A 118 -9.50 3.19 -4.18
C ALA A 118 -8.02 3.32 -4.58
N LEU A 119 -7.16 2.54 -3.93
CA LEU A 119 -5.74 2.43 -4.21
C LEU A 119 -5.50 1.17 -5.06
N THR A 120 -5.26 1.34 -6.34
CA THR A 120 -4.91 0.24 -7.24
C THR A 120 -3.43 0.29 -7.58
N GLY A 121 -2.77 -0.87 -7.56
CA GLY A 121 -1.34 -0.96 -7.86
C GLY A 121 -0.86 -2.40 -8.04
N ASP A 122 0.40 -2.54 -8.37
CA ASP A 122 1.06 -3.83 -8.55
C ASP A 122 1.68 -4.27 -7.22
N LEU A 123 1.16 -5.37 -6.69
CA LEU A 123 1.69 -6.08 -5.54
C LEU A 123 2.57 -7.23 -6.03
N THR A 124 3.80 -7.28 -5.54
CA THR A 124 4.74 -8.38 -5.81
C THR A 124 4.98 -9.15 -4.52
N ILE A 125 4.67 -10.45 -4.54
CA ILE A 125 4.98 -11.42 -3.47
C ILE A 125 5.76 -12.55 -4.13
N ARG A 126 6.91 -12.89 -3.56
CA ARG A 126 7.90 -13.79 -4.21
C ARG A 126 8.33 -13.17 -5.56
N ASP A 127 8.17 -13.92 -6.64
CA ASP A 127 8.44 -13.52 -8.04
C ASP A 127 7.16 -13.25 -8.85
N VAL A 128 6.00 -13.21 -8.19
CA VAL A 128 4.70 -13.00 -8.84
C VAL A 128 4.18 -11.60 -8.56
N THR A 129 3.89 -10.86 -9.63
CA THR A 129 3.28 -9.52 -9.57
C THR A 129 1.84 -9.57 -10.06
N LYS A 130 0.92 -9.00 -9.28
CA LYS A 130 -0.50 -8.86 -9.66
C LYS A 130 -1.01 -7.48 -9.30
N THR A 131 -1.90 -6.97 -10.15
CA THR A 131 -2.63 -5.74 -9.85
C THR A 131 -3.71 -6.05 -8.81
N VAL A 132 -3.68 -5.34 -7.70
CA VAL A 132 -4.66 -5.43 -6.60
C VAL A 132 -5.23 -4.07 -6.29
N THR A 133 -6.39 -4.05 -5.60
CA THR A 133 -7.02 -2.81 -5.15
C THR A 133 -7.27 -2.89 -3.65
N PHE A 134 -6.92 -1.81 -2.95
CA PHE A 134 -7.19 -1.60 -1.52
C PHE A 134 -8.21 -0.48 -1.36
N ASP A 135 -9.15 -0.67 -0.45
CA ASP A 135 -10.02 0.39 0.05
C ASP A 135 -9.27 1.22 1.07
N VAL A 136 -9.11 2.51 0.82
CA VAL A 136 -8.39 3.41 1.71
C VAL A 136 -9.33 4.41 2.35
N THR A 137 -9.18 4.57 3.66
CA THR A 137 -9.78 5.67 4.42
C THR A 137 -8.68 6.64 4.80
N TYR A 138 -8.80 7.88 4.35
CA TYR A 138 -7.93 8.98 4.75
C TYR A 138 -8.42 9.57 6.08
N GLY A 139 -7.59 9.55 7.10
CA GLY A 139 -7.89 10.08 8.43
C GLY A 139 -7.73 11.60 8.56
N GLY A 140 -7.26 12.24 7.48
CA GLY A 140 -6.91 13.67 7.50
C GLY A 140 -5.44 13.91 7.84
N GLN A 141 -5.10 15.19 7.99
CA GLN A 141 -3.76 15.61 8.40
C GLN A 141 -3.83 16.60 9.56
N VAL A 142 -2.77 16.64 10.35
CA VAL A 142 -2.63 17.54 11.49
C VAL A 142 -1.24 18.15 11.53
N ASN A 143 -1.16 19.44 11.84
CA ASN A 143 0.10 20.10 12.17
C ASN A 143 0.35 19.95 13.68
N THR A 144 1.41 19.25 14.03
CA THR A 144 1.76 18.94 15.44
C THR A 144 2.65 20.01 16.09
N GLY A 145 3.01 21.08 15.35
CA GLY A 145 4.03 22.04 15.76
C GLY A 145 5.47 21.57 15.54
N ARG A 146 5.66 20.26 15.29
CA ARG A 146 6.97 19.65 14.93
C ARG A 146 7.00 19.15 13.49
N GLY A 147 5.89 19.25 12.78
CA GLY A 147 5.70 18.78 11.41
C GLY A 147 4.24 18.44 11.14
N VAL A 148 3.94 18.10 9.90
CA VAL A 148 2.60 17.70 9.49
C VAL A 148 2.55 16.18 9.36
N LYS A 149 1.55 15.57 9.99
CA LYS A 149 1.28 14.13 9.91
C LYS A 149 -0.03 13.88 9.18
N ALA A 150 -0.11 12.77 8.45
CA ALA A 150 -1.32 12.31 7.79
C ALA A 150 -1.59 10.84 8.13
N GLY A 151 -2.85 10.49 8.35
CA GLY A 151 -3.27 9.13 8.71
C GLY A 151 -4.02 8.44 7.58
N PHE A 152 -3.71 7.15 7.34
CA PHE A 152 -4.39 6.31 6.35
C PHE A 152 -4.68 4.93 6.92
N LYS A 153 -5.82 4.36 6.51
CA LYS A 153 -6.13 2.95 6.73
C LYS A 153 -6.44 2.31 5.40
N ALA A 154 -5.64 1.34 4.98
CA ALA A 154 -5.87 0.54 3.77
C ALA A 154 -6.33 -0.86 4.15
N LYS A 155 -7.34 -1.39 3.43
CA LYS A 155 -7.84 -2.77 3.56
C LYS A 155 -8.00 -3.40 2.19
N GLY A 156 -7.65 -4.68 2.09
CA GLY A 156 -7.86 -5.45 0.87
C GLY A 156 -7.68 -6.95 1.12
N THR A 157 -8.18 -7.76 0.20
CA THR A 157 -8.04 -9.22 0.26
C THR A 157 -7.28 -9.70 -0.97
N ILE A 158 -6.37 -10.63 -0.76
CA ILE A 158 -5.60 -11.26 -1.83
C ILE A 158 -5.74 -12.79 -1.75
N ASP A 159 -5.68 -13.45 -2.91
CA ASP A 159 -5.52 -14.90 -2.97
C ASP A 159 -4.02 -15.24 -2.91
N ARG A 160 -3.56 -15.79 -1.75
CA ARG A 160 -2.15 -16.13 -1.54
C ARG A 160 -1.61 -17.18 -2.52
N LEU A 161 -2.47 -18.11 -2.97
CA LEU A 161 -2.08 -19.15 -3.93
C LEU A 161 -1.76 -18.55 -5.30
N ALA A 162 -2.47 -17.48 -5.66
CA ALA A 162 -2.21 -16.75 -6.89
C ALA A 162 -0.84 -16.06 -6.93
N PHE A 163 -0.15 -15.95 -5.78
CA PHE A 163 1.22 -15.47 -5.64
C PHE A 163 2.26 -16.61 -5.46
N GLY A 164 1.88 -17.85 -5.79
CA GLY A 164 2.79 -18.98 -5.79
C GLY A 164 3.14 -19.54 -4.41
N GLN A 165 2.37 -19.24 -3.36
CA GLN A 165 2.48 -19.93 -2.09
C GLN A 165 1.92 -21.36 -2.23
N LYS A 166 2.67 -22.35 -1.77
CA LYS A 166 2.43 -23.76 -2.12
C LYS A 166 1.60 -24.52 -1.08
N PHE A 167 1.71 -24.15 0.21
CA PHE A 167 1.10 -24.88 1.30
C PHE A 167 -0.43 -24.80 1.22
N ASN A 168 -1.08 -25.91 0.84
CA ASN A 168 -2.52 -25.98 0.67
C ASN A 168 -3.09 -27.38 0.97
N PRO A 169 -2.79 -28.01 2.12
CA PRO A 169 -3.36 -29.32 2.45
C PRO A 169 -4.88 -29.19 2.70
N ALA A 170 -5.62 -30.18 2.19
CA ALA A 170 -7.04 -30.30 2.45
C ALA A 170 -7.30 -30.87 3.85
N ILE A 171 -8.48 -30.61 4.39
CA ILE A 171 -9.00 -31.24 5.61
C ILE A 171 -10.15 -32.19 5.26
N GLU A 172 -10.32 -33.27 6.03
CA GLU A 172 -11.37 -34.31 5.78
C GLU A 172 -12.79 -33.74 5.80
N ALA A 173 -13.04 -32.73 6.64
CA ALA A 173 -14.32 -32.04 6.72
C ALA A 173 -14.65 -31.13 5.52
N GLY A 174 -13.75 -31.04 4.53
CA GLY A 174 -13.83 -30.13 3.40
C GLY A 174 -13.20 -28.77 3.70
N GLY A 175 -12.48 -28.24 2.72
CA GLY A 175 -11.70 -26.98 2.83
C GLY A 175 -10.21 -27.22 2.97
N ALA A 176 -9.47 -26.20 3.35
CA ALA A 176 -8.01 -26.23 3.51
C ALA A 176 -7.59 -25.90 4.94
N VAL A 177 -6.41 -26.40 5.34
CA VAL A 177 -5.79 -26.06 6.63
C VAL A 177 -5.56 -24.55 6.76
N VAL A 178 -5.17 -23.89 5.66
CA VAL A 178 -4.99 -22.43 5.60
C VAL A 178 -5.80 -21.90 4.42
N GLY A 179 -6.69 -20.95 4.67
CA GLY A 179 -7.49 -20.30 3.64
C GLY A 179 -6.64 -19.67 2.54
N LYS A 180 -7.20 -19.59 1.33
CA LYS A 180 -6.53 -18.92 0.20
C LYS A 180 -6.61 -17.40 0.30
N ASP A 181 -7.71 -16.90 0.84
CA ASP A 181 -7.99 -15.48 0.93
C ASP A 181 -7.34 -14.91 2.20
N VAL A 182 -6.47 -13.92 2.03
CA VAL A 182 -5.76 -13.23 3.11
C VAL A 182 -6.22 -11.78 3.15
N GLU A 183 -6.87 -11.38 4.24
CA GLU A 183 -7.18 -9.97 4.48
C GLU A 183 -5.91 -9.24 4.92
N ILE A 184 -5.64 -8.10 4.30
CA ILE A 184 -4.53 -7.20 4.64
C ILE A 184 -5.12 -5.92 5.19
N THR A 185 -4.62 -5.48 6.35
CA THR A 185 -4.95 -4.18 6.94
C THR A 185 -3.67 -3.43 7.26
N ILE A 186 -3.53 -2.23 6.68
CA ILE A 186 -2.40 -1.32 6.93
C ILE A 186 -2.95 -0.07 7.59
N PHE A 187 -2.36 0.29 8.75
CA PHE A 187 -2.53 1.60 9.37
C PHE A 187 -1.22 2.34 9.15
N ALA A 188 -1.28 3.44 8.41
CA ALA A 188 -0.11 4.24 8.09
C ALA A 188 -0.27 5.65 8.63
N GLU A 189 0.62 6.05 9.52
CA GLU A 189 0.89 7.43 9.85
C GLU A 189 2.09 7.89 9.01
N MET A 190 1.99 9.05 8.38
CA MET A 190 3.01 9.54 7.45
C MET A 190 3.43 10.95 7.83
N ASP A 191 4.74 11.19 7.80
CA ASP A 191 5.36 12.49 8.04
C ASP A 191 5.58 13.23 6.72
N LYS A 192 5.12 14.47 6.64
CA LYS A 192 5.42 15.38 5.54
C LYS A 192 6.90 15.78 5.58
N GLN A 193 7.57 15.65 4.43
CA GLN A 193 8.98 16.02 4.26
C GLN A 193 9.14 17.46 3.80
#